data_87c0bdae1ae14c932a4fadc662f23c5a
#
_entry.id   87c0bdae1ae14c932a4fadc662f23c5a
#
_cell.length_a   1.000
_cell.length_b   1.000
_cell.length_c   1.000
_cell.angle_alpha   90.00
_cell.angle_beta   90.00
_cell.angle_gamma   90.00
#
_symmetry.space_group_name_H-M   'P 1'
#
loop_
_entity.id
_entity.type
_entity.pdbx_description
1 polymer ?
#
loop_
_entity_poly.entity_id
_entity_poly.type
_entity_poly.pdbx_seq_one_letter_code
_entity_poly.pdbx_strand_id
1 'polypeptide(L)'
;FTQTMRLGILVCGNTYRNPAFLLKQAVTVDHISGGRVDFGVGAGWTEREHEAYGFPFPSARERVDRFAEALEIWDLLQRQERTSYEGTYYHLLDAPFAPKPLQHPRLPLLIGGSGPRMLRLSARYADIWNAVGTPEETGPLNQRLDEACAAEGRDPTTLVRSVSPRINLLGSPEAFVEGVAAYRAAGFRDIYMPWPRTEAERPVLRYVAEHIIPSLRDGATPRSQAAGASQLRELGPGDDALAARALAGIQDELARRLLDTFIAHPDERMDGRILMDRLGVERHAEVTRAVATLAADLAGQGLARPWNEAQQGYLLPGERAALFAGTREPGA
;
A
#
# COMPACT_ATOMS: atom_id res chain seq x y z
N PHE A 1 4.83 17.13 13.12
CA PHE A 1 3.71 16.35 12.60
C PHE A 1 3.91 14.85 12.84
N THR A 2 5.02 14.25 12.41
CA THR A 2 5.30 12.83 12.64
C THR A 2 6.61 12.66 13.41
N GLN A 3 6.68 11.67 14.31
CA GLN A 3 7.86 11.37 15.13
C GLN A 3 8.55 10.08 14.71
N THR A 4 7.82 9.13 14.16
CA THR A 4 8.29 7.77 13.89
C THR A 4 8.19 7.34 12.43
N MET A 5 7.39 8.03 11.60
CA MET A 5 7.26 7.69 10.19
C MET A 5 8.56 7.94 9.44
N ARG A 6 8.97 7.00 8.60
CA ARG A 6 10.05 7.21 7.63
C ARG A 6 9.57 8.11 6.50
N LEU A 7 10.49 8.83 5.92
CA LEU A 7 10.25 9.82 4.87
C LEU A 7 11.06 9.47 3.64
N GLY A 8 10.49 9.54 2.45
CA GLY A 8 11.22 9.25 1.23
C GLY A 8 10.55 9.84 0.01
N ILE A 9 11.28 9.89 -1.09
CA ILE A 9 10.75 10.19 -2.41
C ILE A 9 10.83 8.91 -3.26
N LEU A 10 9.77 8.61 -3.95
CA LEU A 10 9.68 7.43 -4.81
C LEU A 10 9.45 7.84 -6.28
N VAL A 11 10.48 8.19 -7.02
CA VAL A 11 11.89 8.40 -6.68
C VAL A 11 12.39 9.70 -7.32
N CYS A 12 13.53 10.26 -6.82
CA CYS A 12 14.20 11.37 -7.50
C CYS A 12 14.82 10.90 -8.82
N GLY A 13 14.56 11.61 -9.93
CA GLY A 13 15.26 11.39 -11.19
C GLY A 13 16.69 11.95 -11.11
N ASN A 14 17.67 11.11 -11.43
CA ASN A 14 19.08 11.50 -11.44
C ASN A 14 19.38 12.57 -12.49
N THR A 15 18.59 12.64 -13.54
CA THR A 15 18.76 13.59 -14.68
C THR A 15 18.50 15.04 -14.32
N TYR A 16 17.86 15.33 -13.22
CA TYR A 16 17.47 16.70 -12.81
C TYR A 16 18.49 17.41 -11.92
N ARG A 17 19.51 16.71 -11.39
CA ARG A 17 20.42 17.26 -10.38
C ARG A 17 21.83 16.69 -10.48
N ASN A 18 22.80 17.49 -10.04
CA ASN A 18 24.14 16.98 -9.75
C ASN A 18 24.06 15.98 -8.58
N PRO A 19 24.69 14.79 -8.66
CA PRO A 19 24.60 13.76 -7.65
C PRO A 19 25.13 14.19 -6.28
N ALA A 20 26.24 14.91 -6.19
CA ALA A 20 26.78 15.39 -4.93
C ALA A 20 25.82 16.37 -4.24
N PHE A 21 25.20 17.26 -5.02
CA PHE A 21 24.23 18.21 -4.48
C PHE A 21 22.93 17.51 -4.04
N LEU A 22 22.45 16.51 -4.79
CA LEU A 22 21.26 15.74 -4.41
C LEU A 22 21.48 14.98 -3.09
N LEU A 23 22.65 14.34 -2.92
CA LEU A 23 23.00 13.68 -1.67
C LEU A 23 23.06 14.67 -0.50
N LYS A 24 23.63 15.87 -0.71
CA LYS A 24 23.67 16.92 0.32
C LYS A 24 22.27 17.30 0.80
N GLN A 25 21.33 17.45 -0.13
CA GLN A 25 19.92 17.73 0.21
C GLN A 25 19.31 16.57 1.03
N ALA A 26 19.54 15.32 0.61
CA ALA A 26 19.05 14.15 1.32
C ALA A 26 19.59 14.05 2.76
N VAL A 27 20.89 14.29 2.94
CA VAL A 27 21.53 14.32 4.27
C VAL A 27 20.98 15.47 5.12
N THR A 28 20.71 16.63 4.54
CA THR A 28 20.07 17.74 5.28
C THR A 28 18.69 17.33 5.82
N VAL A 29 17.88 16.67 4.99
CA VAL A 29 16.56 16.16 5.42
C VAL A 29 16.72 15.04 6.45
N ASP A 30 17.74 14.21 6.34
CA ASP A 30 18.06 13.17 7.33
C ASP A 30 18.30 13.79 8.72
N HIS A 31 19.12 14.84 8.81
CA HIS A 31 19.33 15.59 10.06
C HIS A 31 18.05 16.26 10.58
N ILE A 32 17.28 16.92 9.73
CA ILE A 32 16.02 17.59 10.12
C ILE A 32 15.01 16.56 10.64
N SER A 33 14.97 15.38 10.03
CA SER A 33 14.01 14.33 10.39
C SER A 33 14.48 13.47 11.59
N GLY A 34 15.71 13.61 12.06
CA GLY A 34 16.28 12.74 13.08
C GLY A 34 16.55 11.32 12.60
N GLY A 35 17.08 11.15 11.39
CA GLY A 35 17.49 9.85 10.86
C GLY A 35 16.35 9.01 10.28
N ARG A 36 15.33 9.63 9.68
CA ARG A 36 14.13 8.93 9.16
C ARG A 36 14.03 8.88 7.63
N VAL A 37 15.07 9.31 6.90
CA VAL A 37 15.05 9.38 5.44
C VAL A 37 15.34 8.04 4.78
N ASP A 38 14.54 7.67 3.76
CA ASP A 38 14.89 6.70 2.74
C ASP A 38 15.21 7.47 1.46
N PHE A 39 16.46 7.38 0.99
CA PHE A 39 16.92 8.11 -0.17
C PHE A 39 16.51 7.40 -1.46
N GLY A 40 15.36 7.78 -2.02
CA GLY A 40 14.80 7.16 -3.22
C GLY A 40 15.29 7.82 -4.50
N VAL A 41 15.87 7.02 -5.40
CA VAL A 41 16.51 7.48 -6.64
C VAL A 41 16.27 6.56 -7.82
N GLY A 42 16.33 7.11 -9.02
CA GLY A 42 16.18 6.37 -10.27
C GLY A 42 16.86 7.08 -11.45
N ALA A 43 17.01 6.39 -12.56
CA ALA A 43 17.70 6.91 -13.74
C ALA A 43 16.93 8.01 -14.49
N GLY A 44 15.65 8.24 -14.16
CA GLY A 44 14.75 9.13 -14.92
C GLY A 44 14.07 8.38 -16.08
N TRP A 45 12.77 8.65 -16.29
CA TRP A 45 12.02 7.95 -17.34
C TRP A 45 10.96 8.80 -18.03
N THR A 46 10.51 9.90 -17.41
CA THR A 46 9.39 10.72 -17.91
C THR A 46 9.91 11.81 -18.85
N GLU A 47 9.89 11.57 -20.17
CA GLU A 47 10.30 12.53 -21.19
C GLU A 47 9.54 13.85 -21.08
N ARG A 48 8.22 13.77 -20.90
CA ARG A 48 7.35 14.95 -20.75
C ARG A 48 7.78 15.90 -19.63
N GLU A 49 8.28 15.38 -18.52
CA GLU A 49 8.78 16.23 -17.43
C GLU A 49 10.08 16.94 -17.82
N HIS A 50 10.98 16.22 -18.51
CA HIS A 50 12.23 16.82 -19.01
C HIS A 50 11.94 17.94 -19.99
N GLU A 51 11.05 17.72 -20.95
CA GLU A 51 10.62 18.74 -21.91
C GLU A 51 9.98 19.95 -21.21
N ALA A 52 9.03 19.69 -20.28
CA ALA A 52 8.29 20.75 -19.60
C ALA A 52 9.18 21.69 -18.78
N TYR A 53 10.28 21.18 -18.23
CA TYR A 53 11.20 21.93 -17.37
C TYR A 53 12.54 22.24 -18.05
N GLY A 54 12.69 21.93 -19.33
CA GLY A 54 13.91 22.25 -20.11
C GLY A 54 15.13 21.42 -19.72
N PHE A 55 14.96 20.23 -19.17
CA PHE A 55 16.05 19.30 -18.90
C PHE A 55 16.35 18.44 -20.13
N PRO A 56 17.62 18.14 -20.43
CA PRO A 56 17.96 17.16 -21.44
C PRO A 56 17.37 15.79 -21.10
N PHE A 57 16.83 15.09 -22.11
CA PHE A 57 16.38 13.72 -21.99
C PHE A 57 17.27 12.80 -22.83
N PRO A 58 18.42 12.35 -22.29
CA PRO A 58 19.32 11.49 -23.03
C PRO A 58 18.72 10.08 -23.22
N SER A 59 19.40 9.27 -24.05
CA SER A 59 18.99 7.89 -24.30
C SER A 59 18.87 7.10 -23.01
N ALA A 60 18.03 6.05 -22.99
CA ALA A 60 17.87 5.18 -21.83
C ALA A 60 19.21 4.57 -21.38
N ARG A 61 20.10 4.25 -22.33
CA ARG A 61 21.45 3.77 -22.05
C ARG A 61 22.25 4.81 -21.27
N GLU A 62 22.30 6.04 -21.78
CA GLU A 62 23.05 7.13 -21.13
C GLU A 62 22.49 7.49 -19.76
N ARG A 63 21.16 7.51 -19.60
CA ARG A 63 20.55 7.75 -18.28
C ARG A 63 20.99 6.73 -17.25
N VAL A 64 21.08 5.46 -17.63
CA VAL A 64 21.55 4.39 -16.74
C VAL A 64 23.06 4.47 -16.51
N ASP A 65 23.86 4.89 -17.50
CA ASP A 65 25.30 5.10 -17.32
C ASP A 65 25.57 6.25 -16.35
N ARG A 66 24.88 7.39 -16.50
CA ARG A 66 24.93 8.52 -15.54
C ARG A 66 24.48 8.11 -14.15
N PHE A 67 23.47 7.26 -14.04
CA PHE A 67 22.97 6.77 -12.77
C PHE A 67 23.97 5.84 -12.07
N ALA A 68 24.69 5.01 -12.82
CA ALA A 68 25.74 4.16 -12.26
C ALA A 68 26.88 5.01 -11.65
N GLU A 69 27.36 6.05 -12.34
CA GLU A 69 28.36 6.98 -11.78
C GLU A 69 27.84 7.72 -10.55
N ALA A 70 26.56 8.14 -10.57
CA ALA A 70 25.94 8.78 -9.40
C ALA A 70 25.91 7.87 -8.17
N LEU A 71 25.61 6.58 -8.35
CA LEU A 71 25.61 5.60 -7.25
C LEU A 71 27.03 5.43 -6.66
N GLU A 72 28.05 5.39 -7.49
CA GLU A 72 29.44 5.35 -7.03
C GLU A 72 29.83 6.62 -6.25
N ILE A 73 29.46 7.79 -6.76
CA ILE A 73 29.69 9.06 -6.10
C ILE A 73 28.99 9.10 -4.73
N TRP A 74 27.73 8.67 -4.64
CA TRP A 74 27.00 8.65 -3.37
C TRP A 74 27.62 7.69 -2.37
N ASP A 75 28.11 6.55 -2.79
CA ASP A 75 28.80 5.62 -1.92
C ASP A 75 30.12 6.22 -1.39
N LEU A 76 30.94 6.80 -2.27
CA LEU A 76 32.20 7.43 -1.90
C LEU A 76 32.00 8.62 -0.96
N LEU A 77 31.10 9.55 -1.29
CA LEU A 77 30.85 10.75 -0.49
C LEU A 77 30.36 10.42 0.94
N GLN A 78 29.66 9.33 1.14
CA GLN A 78 29.20 8.93 2.46
C GLN A 78 30.29 8.26 3.30
N ARG A 79 31.29 7.62 2.66
CA ARG A 79 32.36 6.90 3.34
C ARG A 79 33.62 7.73 3.56
N GLN A 80 33.93 8.64 2.64
CA GLN A 80 35.18 9.41 2.62
C GLN A 80 34.95 10.83 3.14
N GLU A 81 35.92 11.41 3.83
CA GLU A 81 35.90 12.82 4.24
C GLU A 81 36.00 13.76 3.03
N ARG A 82 36.85 13.38 2.09
CA ARG A 82 37.11 14.08 0.84
C ARG A 82 37.10 13.08 -0.29
N THR A 83 36.41 13.42 -1.39
CA THR A 83 36.22 12.51 -2.52
C THR A 83 36.69 13.17 -3.81
N SER A 84 37.54 12.45 -4.54
CA SER A 84 37.79 12.72 -5.97
C SER A 84 37.19 11.60 -6.78
N TYR A 85 36.55 11.96 -7.91
CA TYR A 85 35.94 11.04 -8.85
C TYR A 85 36.12 11.53 -10.25
N GLU A 86 36.56 10.66 -11.15
CA GLU A 86 36.79 10.96 -12.56
C GLU A 86 35.96 10.01 -13.41
N GLY A 87 34.74 10.42 -13.76
CA GLY A 87 33.82 9.66 -14.58
C GLY A 87 33.65 10.22 -15.98
N THR A 88 32.81 9.60 -16.77
CA THR A 88 32.45 10.10 -18.10
C THR A 88 31.50 11.29 -18.00
N TYR A 89 30.63 11.30 -17.00
CA TYR A 89 29.56 12.30 -16.86
C TYR A 89 29.73 13.22 -15.65
N TYR A 90 30.45 12.77 -14.64
CA TYR A 90 30.64 13.53 -13.41
C TYR A 90 32.09 13.52 -12.98
N HIS A 91 32.54 14.70 -12.49
CA HIS A 91 33.90 14.90 -11.97
C HIS A 91 33.81 15.56 -10.59
N LEU A 92 34.51 15.03 -9.63
CA LEU A 92 34.70 15.63 -8.31
C LEU A 92 36.20 15.78 -8.06
N LEU A 93 36.60 16.92 -7.53
CA LEU A 93 38.00 17.18 -7.16
C LEU A 93 38.07 17.51 -5.68
N ASP A 94 38.64 16.60 -4.89
CA ASP A 94 38.89 16.78 -3.47
C ASP A 94 37.67 17.35 -2.69
N ALA A 95 36.47 16.87 -3.05
CA ALA A 95 35.19 17.38 -2.58
C ALA A 95 34.95 16.99 -1.11
N PRO A 96 34.86 17.97 -0.18
CA PRO A 96 34.51 17.67 1.20
C PRO A 96 33.02 17.36 1.33
N PHE A 97 32.69 16.38 2.16
CA PHE A 97 31.31 16.02 2.42
C PHE A 97 31.02 15.89 3.91
N ALA A 98 30.47 16.96 4.49
CA ALA A 98 30.06 17.08 5.87
C ALA A 98 28.78 17.94 5.97
N PRO A 99 27.87 17.71 6.94
CA PRO A 99 27.88 16.57 7.86
C PRO A 99 27.64 15.24 7.14
N LYS A 100 28.02 14.14 7.77
CA LYS A 100 27.63 12.79 7.33
C LYS A 100 26.18 12.51 7.72
N PRO A 101 25.49 11.52 7.12
CA PRO A 101 24.16 11.11 7.54
C PRO A 101 24.12 10.74 9.04
N LEU A 102 22.97 10.93 9.67
CA LEU A 102 22.72 10.40 11.01
C LEU A 102 22.55 8.88 11.00
N GLN A 103 22.05 8.34 9.91
CA GLN A 103 21.86 6.91 9.75
C GLN A 103 23.17 6.19 9.41
N HIS A 104 23.43 5.04 10.02
CA HIS A 104 24.64 4.25 9.84
C HIS A 104 24.33 2.90 9.19
N PRO A 105 25.20 2.36 8.33
CA PRO A 105 26.51 2.95 7.90
C PRO A 105 26.36 4.09 6.87
N ARG A 106 25.20 4.33 6.32
CA ARG A 106 24.85 5.35 5.32
C ARG A 106 23.33 5.58 5.26
N LEU A 107 22.85 6.56 4.49
CA LEU A 107 21.44 6.69 4.17
C LEU A 107 20.94 5.41 3.48
N PRO A 108 19.81 4.85 3.93
CA PRO A 108 19.15 3.78 3.19
C PRO A 108 18.82 4.23 1.77
N LEU A 109 19.30 3.49 0.79
CA LEU A 109 19.15 3.80 -0.62
C LEU A 109 18.03 2.97 -1.24
N LEU A 110 16.98 3.65 -1.71
CA LEU A 110 15.89 3.03 -2.46
C LEU A 110 16.12 3.26 -3.96
N ILE A 111 16.15 2.18 -4.75
CA ILE A 111 16.31 2.25 -6.20
C ILE A 111 15.04 1.74 -6.89
N GLY A 112 14.46 2.56 -7.78
CA GLY A 112 13.37 2.18 -8.67
C GLY A 112 13.86 1.75 -10.05
N GLY A 113 13.22 0.74 -10.62
CA GLY A 113 13.48 0.28 -11.98
C GLY A 113 13.59 -1.23 -12.10
N SER A 114 13.17 -1.76 -13.27
CA SER A 114 13.04 -3.19 -13.53
C SER A 114 13.84 -3.71 -14.73
N GLY A 115 14.52 -2.82 -15.45
CA GLY A 115 15.41 -3.23 -16.55
C GLY A 115 16.64 -4.01 -16.04
N PRO A 116 17.25 -4.88 -16.86
CA PRO A 116 18.35 -5.76 -16.41
C PRO A 116 19.51 -5.02 -15.75
N ARG A 117 19.91 -3.89 -16.33
CA ARG A 117 20.98 -3.04 -15.76
C ARG A 117 20.57 -2.38 -14.44
N MET A 118 19.31 -1.96 -14.32
CA MET A 118 18.78 -1.37 -13.08
C MET A 118 18.70 -2.41 -11.96
N LEU A 119 18.28 -3.64 -12.27
CA LEU A 119 18.29 -4.74 -11.29
C LEU A 119 19.71 -5.04 -10.79
N ARG A 120 20.70 -5.04 -11.69
CA ARG A 120 22.10 -5.22 -11.30
C ARG A 120 22.62 -4.08 -10.42
N LEU A 121 22.32 -2.82 -10.75
CA LEU A 121 22.67 -1.67 -9.91
C LEU A 121 21.94 -1.73 -8.56
N SER A 122 20.68 -2.16 -8.53
CA SER A 122 19.95 -2.36 -7.29
C SER A 122 20.57 -3.47 -6.43
N ALA A 123 20.93 -4.60 -7.03
CA ALA A 123 21.63 -5.68 -6.35
C ALA A 123 22.95 -5.21 -5.70
N ARG A 124 23.67 -4.31 -6.36
CA ARG A 124 24.98 -3.83 -5.87
C ARG A 124 24.85 -2.73 -4.81
N TYR A 125 23.91 -1.79 -4.95
CA TYR A 125 23.91 -0.56 -4.16
C TYR A 125 22.67 -0.38 -3.26
N ALA A 126 21.51 -0.94 -3.62
CA ALA A 126 20.27 -0.61 -2.92
C ALA A 126 20.13 -1.31 -1.55
N ASP A 127 19.49 -0.64 -0.62
CA ASP A 127 18.94 -1.25 0.61
C ASP A 127 17.49 -1.66 0.38
N ILE A 128 16.79 -0.90 -0.48
CA ILE A 128 15.41 -1.13 -0.86
C ILE A 128 15.31 -1.08 -2.38
N TRP A 129 14.72 -2.08 -3.00
CA TRP A 129 14.36 -2.04 -4.42
C TRP A 129 12.86 -1.89 -4.58
N ASN A 130 12.41 -1.03 -5.52
CA ASN A 130 11.00 -0.81 -5.80
C ASN A 130 10.63 -1.26 -7.21
N ALA A 131 9.63 -2.15 -7.28
CA ALA A 131 8.94 -2.53 -8.51
C ALA A 131 7.60 -1.77 -8.65
N VAL A 132 7.07 -1.73 -9.86
CA VAL A 132 5.74 -1.20 -10.17
C VAL A 132 4.98 -2.22 -10.99
N GLY A 133 3.78 -2.63 -10.56
CA GLY A 133 2.97 -3.60 -11.32
C GLY A 133 1.98 -4.36 -10.45
N THR A 134 1.31 -5.36 -11.05
CA THR A 134 0.50 -6.35 -10.36
C THR A 134 1.37 -7.44 -9.74
N PRO A 135 0.85 -8.31 -8.86
CA PRO A 135 1.62 -9.43 -8.31
C PRO A 135 2.19 -10.35 -9.40
N GLU A 136 1.41 -10.60 -10.47
CA GLU A 136 1.80 -11.45 -11.59
C GLU A 136 2.93 -10.85 -12.44
N GLU A 137 2.89 -9.52 -12.63
CA GLU A 137 3.93 -8.78 -13.36
C GLU A 137 5.23 -8.67 -12.57
N THR A 138 5.14 -8.53 -11.25
CA THR A 138 6.28 -8.22 -10.38
C THR A 138 6.96 -9.45 -9.77
N GLY A 139 6.25 -10.57 -9.62
CA GLY A 139 6.82 -11.84 -9.14
C GLY A 139 8.04 -12.30 -9.96
N PRO A 140 7.98 -12.38 -11.29
CA PRO A 140 9.15 -12.71 -12.13
C PRO A 140 10.31 -11.72 -12.01
N LEU A 141 10.04 -10.45 -11.66
CA LEU A 141 11.10 -9.46 -11.43
C LEU A 141 11.90 -9.76 -10.16
N ASN A 142 11.26 -10.31 -9.13
CA ASN A 142 11.96 -10.76 -7.92
C ASN A 142 12.97 -11.86 -8.21
N GLN A 143 12.63 -12.87 -9.05
CA GLN A 143 13.56 -13.90 -9.44
C GLN A 143 14.78 -13.33 -10.19
N ARG A 144 14.53 -12.40 -11.12
CA ARG A 144 15.62 -11.71 -11.85
C ARG A 144 16.49 -10.85 -10.94
N LEU A 145 15.92 -10.30 -9.88
CA LEU A 145 16.68 -9.58 -8.87
C LEU A 145 17.53 -10.53 -8.02
N ASP A 146 17.03 -11.73 -7.69
CA ASP A 146 17.80 -12.78 -7.00
C ASP A 146 19.00 -13.22 -7.84
N GLU A 147 18.80 -13.44 -9.14
CA GLU A 147 19.87 -13.74 -10.09
C GLU A 147 20.93 -12.60 -10.14
N ALA A 148 20.46 -11.34 -10.14
CA ALA A 148 21.35 -10.18 -10.12
C ALA A 148 22.13 -10.09 -8.79
N CYS A 149 21.49 -10.37 -7.66
CA CYS A 149 22.16 -10.43 -6.35
C CYS A 149 23.23 -11.53 -6.32
N ALA A 150 22.91 -12.71 -6.82
CA ALA A 150 23.87 -13.83 -6.92
C ALA A 150 25.07 -13.46 -7.80
N ALA A 151 24.84 -12.79 -8.94
CA ALA A 151 25.90 -12.32 -9.82
C ALA A 151 26.82 -11.26 -9.18
N GLU A 152 26.31 -10.45 -8.27
CA GLU A 152 27.07 -9.45 -7.48
C GLU A 152 27.61 -10.03 -6.15
N GLY A 153 27.43 -11.34 -5.89
CA GLY A 153 27.87 -11.98 -4.64
C GLY A 153 27.13 -11.53 -3.39
N ARG A 154 25.92 -11.04 -3.55
CA ARG A 154 25.09 -10.53 -2.45
C ARG A 154 24.01 -11.52 -2.04
N ASP A 155 23.82 -11.69 -0.72
CA ASP A 155 22.66 -12.39 -0.19
C ASP A 155 21.36 -11.60 -0.53
N PRO A 156 20.43 -12.17 -1.33
CA PRO A 156 19.21 -11.50 -1.74
C PRO A 156 18.28 -11.15 -0.59
N THR A 157 18.40 -11.82 0.56
CA THR A 157 17.57 -11.53 1.75
C THR A 157 17.92 -10.20 2.42
N THR A 158 19.13 -9.66 2.15
CA THR A 158 19.57 -8.35 2.65
C THR A 158 18.96 -7.16 1.92
N LEU A 159 18.29 -7.40 0.79
CA LEU A 159 17.67 -6.38 -0.04
C LEU A 159 16.16 -6.37 0.18
N VAL A 160 15.66 -5.29 0.79
CA VAL A 160 14.22 -5.10 0.99
C VAL A 160 13.52 -4.93 -0.34
N ARG A 161 12.44 -5.69 -0.56
CA ARG A 161 11.61 -5.60 -1.76
C ARG A 161 10.36 -4.82 -1.48
N SER A 162 10.19 -3.77 -2.23
CA SER A 162 9.01 -2.93 -2.16
C SER A 162 8.29 -2.86 -3.51
N VAL A 163 7.01 -2.55 -3.48
CA VAL A 163 6.19 -2.44 -4.68
C VAL A 163 5.27 -1.23 -4.62
N SER A 164 5.10 -0.58 -5.78
CA SER A 164 4.02 0.37 -6.04
C SER A 164 2.92 -0.36 -6.81
N PRO A 165 1.79 -0.68 -6.16
CA PRO A 165 0.72 -1.49 -6.73
C PRO A 165 0.06 -0.86 -7.95
N ARG A 166 -0.29 -1.67 -8.93
CA ARG A 166 -1.20 -1.30 -10.04
C ARG A 166 -2.62 -1.82 -9.85
N ILE A 167 -2.90 -2.52 -8.76
CA ILE A 167 -4.26 -2.89 -8.38
C ILE A 167 -4.80 -1.88 -7.35
N ASN A 168 -6.12 -1.72 -7.31
CA ASN A 168 -6.76 -0.84 -6.33
C ASN A 168 -6.91 -1.54 -4.98
N LEU A 169 -5.96 -1.32 -4.08
CA LEU A 169 -6.00 -1.84 -2.72
C LEU A 169 -7.04 -1.15 -1.82
N LEU A 170 -7.56 0.01 -2.23
CA LEU A 170 -8.54 0.77 -1.47
C LEU A 170 -9.97 0.63 -2.01
N GLY A 171 -10.21 -0.36 -2.87
CA GLY A 171 -11.55 -0.69 -3.35
C GLY A 171 -12.48 -1.17 -2.23
N SER A 172 -11.94 -2.00 -1.32
CA SER A 172 -12.60 -2.43 -0.09
C SER A 172 -11.56 -2.95 0.92
N PRO A 173 -11.91 -3.14 2.21
CA PRO A 173 -11.04 -3.79 3.18
C PRO A 173 -10.56 -5.18 2.75
N GLU A 174 -11.44 -5.98 2.13
CA GLU A 174 -11.13 -7.31 1.62
C GLU A 174 -10.12 -7.23 0.47
N ALA A 175 -10.35 -6.33 -0.50
CA ALA A 175 -9.42 -6.08 -1.62
C ALA A 175 -8.03 -5.68 -1.11
N PHE A 176 -7.96 -4.93 0.00
CA PHE A 176 -6.70 -4.61 0.66
C PHE A 176 -6.00 -5.86 1.20
N VAL A 177 -6.72 -6.71 1.96
CA VAL A 177 -6.14 -7.92 2.55
C VAL A 177 -5.67 -8.90 1.47
N GLU A 178 -6.50 -9.15 0.46
CA GLU A 178 -6.19 -10.04 -0.66
C GLU A 178 -5.00 -9.52 -1.45
N GLY A 179 -4.99 -8.23 -1.79
CA GLY A 179 -3.90 -7.63 -2.54
C GLY A 179 -2.58 -7.62 -1.76
N VAL A 180 -2.60 -7.31 -0.46
CA VAL A 180 -1.41 -7.41 0.40
C VAL A 180 -0.91 -8.84 0.49
N ALA A 181 -1.79 -9.82 0.63
CA ALA A 181 -1.43 -11.23 0.65
C ALA A 181 -0.79 -11.68 -0.67
N ALA A 182 -1.35 -11.25 -1.82
CA ALA A 182 -0.82 -11.55 -3.13
C ALA A 182 0.58 -10.96 -3.34
N TYR A 183 0.82 -9.69 -2.98
CA TYR A 183 2.16 -9.10 -3.06
C TYR A 183 3.16 -9.75 -2.10
N ARG A 184 2.73 -10.12 -0.90
CA ARG A 184 3.58 -10.89 0.03
C ARG A 184 3.96 -12.26 -0.52
N ALA A 185 3.01 -12.98 -1.13
CA ALA A 185 3.26 -14.24 -1.81
C ALA A 185 4.22 -14.08 -3.00
N ALA A 186 4.18 -12.93 -3.70
CA ALA A 186 5.13 -12.56 -4.73
C ALA A 186 6.50 -12.09 -4.18
N GLY A 187 6.71 -12.09 -2.85
CA GLY A 187 7.99 -11.79 -2.20
C GLY A 187 8.21 -10.33 -1.82
N PHE A 188 7.17 -9.49 -1.84
CA PHE A 188 7.28 -8.09 -1.44
C PHE A 188 7.00 -7.91 0.05
N ARG A 189 7.88 -7.15 0.72
CA ARG A 189 7.75 -6.80 2.14
C ARG A 189 7.02 -5.47 2.32
N ASP A 190 7.42 -4.45 1.56
CA ASP A 190 6.92 -3.10 1.69
C ASP A 190 6.03 -2.74 0.48
N ILE A 191 4.84 -2.20 0.75
CA ILE A 191 3.84 -1.87 -0.28
C ILE A 191 3.57 -0.37 -0.20
N TYR A 192 3.95 0.39 -1.23
CA TYR A 192 3.78 1.84 -1.32
C TYR A 192 2.48 2.20 -2.03
N MET A 193 1.43 2.27 -1.26
CA MET A 193 0.10 2.54 -1.75
C MET A 193 -0.10 4.03 -2.07
N PRO A 194 -0.74 4.38 -3.18
CA PRO A 194 -1.08 5.77 -3.46
C PRO A 194 -2.07 6.32 -2.41
N TRP A 195 -2.00 7.61 -2.16
CA TRP A 195 -3.02 8.30 -1.35
C TRP A 195 -4.40 8.15 -2.03
N PRO A 196 -5.50 8.03 -1.26
CA PRO A 196 -6.85 7.94 -1.81
C PRO A 196 -7.13 9.01 -2.86
N ARG A 197 -7.58 8.59 -4.02
CA ARG A 197 -7.89 9.47 -5.16
C ARG A 197 -9.37 9.88 -5.21
N THR A 198 -10.21 9.09 -4.54
CA THR A 198 -11.66 9.31 -4.48
C THR A 198 -12.14 9.43 -3.04
N GLU A 199 -13.27 10.07 -2.83
CA GLU A 199 -13.88 10.15 -1.49
C GLU A 199 -14.28 8.77 -0.95
N ALA A 200 -14.62 7.82 -1.83
CA ALA A 200 -14.99 6.45 -1.44
C ALA A 200 -13.81 5.65 -0.86
N GLU A 201 -12.57 5.94 -1.26
CA GLU A 201 -11.38 5.25 -0.78
C GLU A 201 -10.94 5.71 0.61
N ARG A 202 -11.32 6.91 1.05
CA ARG A 202 -10.88 7.48 2.36
C ARG A 202 -11.40 6.70 3.56
N PRO A 203 -12.69 6.31 3.63
CA PRO A 203 -13.19 5.44 4.70
C PRO A 203 -12.49 4.09 4.73
N VAL A 204 -12.22 3.50 3.55
CA VAL A 204 -11.49 2.23 3.44
C VAL A 204 -10.07 2.39 3.99
N LEU A 205 -9.34 3.43 3.59
CA LEU A 205 -8.00 3.69 4.14
C LEU A 205 -8.03 3.83 5.66
N ARG A 206 -8.99 4.58 6.20
CA ARG A 206 -9.12 4.77 7.66
C ARG A 206 -9.35 3.42 8.35
N TYR A 207 -10.31 2.64 7.87
CA TYR A 207 -10.60 1.32 8.41
C TYR A 207 -9.38 0.39 8.37
N VAL A 208 -8.70 0.34 7.23
CA VAL A 208 -7.48 -0.44 7.04
C VAL A 208 -6.37 0.00 8.01
N ALA A 209 -6.18 1.30 8.18
CA ALA A 209 -5.16 1.85 9.07
C ALA A 209 -5.43 1.56 10.54
N GLU A 210 -6.68 1.59 10.96
CA GLU A 210 -7.09 1.41 12.35
C GLU A 210 -7.22 -0.08 12.75
N HIS A 211 -7.66 -0.95 11.82
CA HIS A 211 -8.06 -2.32 12.17
C HIS A 211 -7.22 -3.40 11.49
N ILE A 212 -6.66 -3.16 10.30
CA ILE A 212 -5.93 -4.19 9.55
C ILE A 212 -4.42 -4.03 9.69
N ILE A 213 -3.87 -2.84 9.44
CA ILE A 213 -2.42 -2.61 9.47
C ILE A 213 -1.78 -2.96 10.82
N PRO A 214 -2.39 -2.69 11.99
CA PRO A 214 -1.80 -3.09 13.26
C PRO A 214 -1.55 -4.60 13.34
N SER A 215 -2.51 -5.43 12.93
CA SER A 215 -2.37 -6.90 12.93
C SER A 215 -1.28 -7.40 11.96
N LEU A 216 -1.00 -6.63 10.89
CA LEU A 216 0.07 -6.96 9.95
C LEU A 216 1.48 -6.71 10.50
N ARG A 217 1.63 -5.81 11.48
CA ARG A 217 2.91 -5.42 12.11
C ARG A 217 3.39 -6.44 13.14
N ASP A 218 2.47 -7.08 13.85
CA ASP A 218 2.79 -8.01 14.95
C ASP A 218 3.30 -9.38 14.47
N GLY A 219 3.64 -9.53 13.19
CA GLY A 219 4.14 -10.79 12.61
C GLY A 219 3.08 -11.89 12.55
N ALA A 220 1.89 -11.65 13.06
CA ALA A 220 0.74 -12.44 12.70
C ALA A 220 0.55 -12.21 11.19
N THR A 221 0.82 -13.25 10.37
CA THR A 221 0.12 -13.36 9.09
C THR A 221 -1.32 -13.04 9.46
N PRO A 222 -2.01 -12.06 8.86
CA PRO A 222 -3.43 -12.03 8.99
C PRO A 222 -3.82 -13.45 8.55
N ARG A 223 -4.18 -14.29 9.46
CA ARG A 223 -5.00 -15.43 9.12
C ARG A 223 -6.09 -14.75 8.36
N SER A 224 -6.10 -14.99 7.07
CA SER A 224 -7.06 -14.41 6.19
C SER A 224 -8.40 -14.62 6.90
N GLN A 225 -8.95 -13.53 7.46
CA GLN A 225 -10.39 -13.50 7.61
C GLN A 225 -10.99 -13.60 6.18
N ALA A 226 -10.21 -13.34 5.13
CA ALA A 226 -10.52 -13.70 3.74
C ALA A 226 -10.35 -15.20 3.42
N ALA A 227 -9.45 -15.98 4.06
CA ALA A 227 -9.58 -17.45 4.05
C ALA A 227 -10.80 -17.87 4.86
N GLY A 228 -11.27 -17.04 5.78
CA GLY A 228 -12.58 -17.12 6.39
C GLY A 228 -13.70 -16.63 5.44
N ALA A 229 -13.48 -15.72 4.49
CA ALA A 229 -14.55 -15.32 3.56
C ALA A 229 -14.94 -16.46 2.61
N SER A 230 -14.03 -17.34 2.22
CA SER A 230 -14.38 -18.60 1.54
C SER A 230 -14.94 -19.67 2.49
N GLN A 231 -14.97 -19.44 3.80
CA GLN A 231 -15.51 -20.29 4.84
C GLN A 231 -16.54 -19.58 5.72
N LEU A 232 -16.89 -18.32 5.43
CA LEU A 232 -17.98 -17.65 6.12
C LEU A 232 -19.27 -18.40 5.80
N ARG A 233 -19.97 -18.83 6.85
CA ARG A 233 -21.21 -19.56 6.73
C ARG A 233 -22.32 -18.62 6.25
N GLU A 234 -22.96 -18.95 5.14
CA GLU A 234 -24.20 -18.31 4.78
C GLU A 234 -25.32 -18.75 5.73
N LEU A 235 -26.13 -17.79 6.15
CA LEU A 235 -27.34 -18.08 6.92
C LEU A 235 -28.38 -18.72 6.00
N GLY A 236 -28.93 -19.84 6.44
CA GLY A 236 -29.98 -20.59 5.74
C GLY A 236 -31.10 -21.03 6.69
N PRO A 237 -32.14 -21.70 6.15
CA PRO A 237 -33.28 -22.14 6.95
C PRO A 237 -32.84 -22.95 8.18
N GLY A 238 -33.34 -22.57 9.38
CA GLY A 238 -32.96 -23.18 10.65
C GLY A 238 -31.81 -22.53 11.40
N ASP A 239 -31.22 -21.43 10.90
CA ASP A 239 -30.14 -20.69 11.56
C ASP A 239 -30.63 -19.55 12.49
N ASP A 240 -31.89 -19.60 12.97
CA ASP A 240 -32.48 -18.51 13.75
C ASP A 240 -31.67 -18.17 15.03
N ALA A 241 -31.15 -19.14 15.72
CA ALA A 241 -30.28 -18.91 16.89
C ALA A 241 -28.96 -18.24 16.54
N LEU A 242 -28.44 -18.52 15.35
CA LEU A 242 -27.21 -17.92 14.86
C LEU A 242 -27.46 -16.47 14.38
N ALA A 243 -28.59 -16.22 13.72
CA ALA A 243 -29.05 -14.89 13.35
C ALA A 243 -29.31 -14.01 14.59
N ALA A 244 -29.91 -14.55 15.62
CA ALA A 244 -30.11 -13.86 16.92
C ALA A 244 -28.78 -13.43 17.55
N ARG A 245 -27.80 -14.35 17.58
CA ARG A 245 -26.48 -14.06 18.11
C ARG A 245 -25.79 -12.98 17.28
N ALA A 246 -25.92 -13.04 15.94
CA ALA A 246 -25.38 -12.04 15.03
C ALA A 246 -25.94 -10.64 15.32
N LEU A 247 -27.26 -10.54 15.48
CA LEU A 247 -27.92 -9.28 15.86
C LEU A 247 -27.41 -8.73 17.20
N ALA A 248 -27.26 -9.59 18.21
CA ALA A 248 -26.77 -9.19 19.53
C ALA A 248 -25.31 -8.71 19.51
N GLY A 249 -24.52 -9.20 18.56
CA GLY A 249 -23.11 -8.84 18.39
C GLY A 249 -22.86 -7.49 17.70
N ILE A 250 -23.85 -6.88 17.05
CA ILE A 250 -23.71 -5.59 16.38
C ILE A 250 -23.76 -4.47 17.41
N GLN A 251 -22.63 -3.79 17.60
CA GLN A 251 -22.47 -2.71 18.58
C GLN A 251 -22.72 -1.31 18.01
N ASP A 252 -22.44 -1.11 16.73
CA ASP A 252 -22.65 0.19 16.07
C ASP A 252 -24.14 0.41 15.77
N GLU A 253 -24.68 1.51 16.29
CA GLU A 253 -26.12 1.83 16.19
C GLU A 253 -26.55 2.05 14.74
N LEU A 254 -25.71 2.69 13.93
CA LEU A 254 -26.04 2.93 12.51
C LEU A 254 -25.98 1.65 11.69
N ALA A 255 -25.04 0.74 11.99
CA ALA A 255 -24.95 -0.57 11.36
C ALA A 255 -26.17 -1.43 11.73
N ARG A 256 -26.65 -1.35 12.98
CA ARG A 256 -27.88 -2.01 13.43
C ARG A 256 -29.11 -1.48 12.70
N ARG A 257 -29.28 -0.15 12.63
CA ARG A 257 -30.36 0.50 11.88
C ARG A 257 -30.35 0.15 10.40
N LEU A 258 -29.17 0.00 9.80
CA LEU A 258 -29.01 -0.46 8.42
C LEU A 258 -29.56 -1.89 8.24
N LEU A 259 -29.18 -2.82 9.13
CA LEU A 259 -29.71 -4.18 9.09
C LEU A 259 -31.22 -4.21 9.32
N ASP A 260 -31.73 -3.42 10.26
CA ASP A 260 -33.15 -3.26 10.50
C ASP A 260 -33.91 -2.75 9.28
N THR A 261 -33.31 -1.79 8.55
CA THR A 261 -33.84 -1.28 7.30
C THR A 261 -33.92 -2.37 6.23
N PHE A 262 -32.90 -3.20 6.10
CA PHE A 262 -32.90 -4.33 5.17
C PHE A 262 -33.95 -5.39 5.56
N ILE A 263 -34.10 -5.70 6.84
CA ILE A 263 -35.09 -6.66 7.35
C ILE A 263 -36.52 -6.15 7.12
N ALA A 264 -36.76 -4.87 7.29
CA ALA A 264 -38.07 -4.24 7.07
C ALA A 264 -38.48 -4.18 5.59
N HIS A 265 -37.52 -4.27 4.68
CA HIS A 265 -37.73 -4.16 3.25
C HIS A 265 -37.02 -5.29 2.49
N PRO A 266 -37.44 -6.55 2.69
CA PRO A 266 -36.85 -7.70 2.04
C PRO A 266 -37.12 -7.63 0.52
N ASP A 267 -36.14 -8.13 -0.25
CA ASP A 267 -36.20 -8.16 -1.73
C ASP A 267 -36.25 -6.78 -2.40
N GLU A 268 -36.22 -5.69 -1.62
CA GLU A 268 -36.13 -4.35 -2.17
C GLU A 268 -34.67 -3.96 -2.40
N ARG A 269 -34.38 -3.51 -3.62
CA ARG A 269 -33.05 -2.99 -3.93
C ARG A 269 -32.93 -1.52 -3.50
N MET A 270 -31.99 -1.22 -2.62
CA MET A 270 -31.75 0.11 -2.08
C MET A 270 -30.39 0.64 -2.51
N ASP A 271 -30.38 1.74 -3.26
CA ASP A 271 -29.15 2.49 -3.53
C ASP A 271 -28.74 3.37 -2.34
N GLY A 272 -27.58 4.00 -2.47
CA GLY A 272 -27.05 4.85 -1.38
C GLY A 272 -27.97 6.02 -1.03
N ARG A 273 -28.79 6.54 -1.96
CA ARG A 273 -29.72 7.65 -1.73
C ARG A 273 -30.92 7.18 -0.92
N ILE A 274 -31.51 6.04 -1.30
CA ILE A 274 -32.61 5.41 -0.57
C ILE A 274 -32.19 5.09 0.86
N LEU A 275 -30.97 4.54 1.03
CA LEU A 275 -30.45 4.22 2.36
C LEU A 275 -30.18 5.48 3.18
N MET A 276 -29.66 6.57 2.59
CA MET A 276 -29.50 7.85 3.29
C MET A 276 -30.82 8.37 3.86
N ASP A 277 -31.87 8.38 3.05
CA ASP A 277 -33.20 8.83 3.45
C ASP A 277 -33.76 7.97 4.61
N ARG A 278 -33.72 6.66 4.46
CA ARG A 278 -34.25 5.71 5.46
C ARG A 278 -33.45 5.70 6.77
N LEU A 279 -32.14 5.90 6.69
CA LEU A 279 -31.28 5.98 7.86
C LEU A 279 -31.26 7.39 8.49
N GLY A 280 -31.84 8.38 7.83
CA GLY A 280 -31.82 9.76 8.30
C GLY A 280 -30.41 10.32 8.39
N VAL A 281 -29.55 10.00 7.43
CA VAL A 281 -28.17 10.51 7.38
C VAL A 281 -27.99 11.40 6.15
N GLU A 282 -27.16 12.44 6.31
CA GLU A 282 -27.01 13.46 5.27
C GLU A 282 -25.89 13.14 4.27
N ARG A 283 -24.98 12.22 4.62
CA ARG A 283 -23.79 11.94 3.84
C ARG A 283 -23.73 10.47 3.41
N HIS A 284 -23.49 10.23 2.14
CA HIS A 284 -23.28 8.88 1.59
C HIS A 284 -22.17 8.08 2.30
N ALA A 285 -21.15 8.79 2.79
CA ALA A 285 -20.06 8.17 3.57
C ALA A 285 -20.53 7.49 4.86
N GLU A 286 -21.66 7.93 5.45
CA GLU A 286 -22.24 7.31 6.65
C GLU A 286 -22.92 5.98 6.32
N VAL A 287 -23.61 5.91 5.18
CA VAL A 287 -24.17 4.64 4.64
C VAL A 287 -23.05 3.65 4.37
N THR A 288 -21.98 4.08 3.67
CA THR A 288 -20.84 3.23 3.33
C THR A 288 -20.16 2.70 4.59
N ARG A 289 -20.01 3.56 5.60
CA ARG A 289 -19.47 3.16 6.91
C ARG A 289 -20.36 2.11 7.57
N ALA A 290 -21.66 2.33 7.63
CA ALA A 290 -22.61 1.41 8.25
C ALA A 290 -22.58 0.03 7.57
N VAL A 291 -22.54 -0.02 6.24
CA VAL A 291 -22.43 -1.27 5.47
C VAL A 291 -21.12 -2.00 5.79
N ALA A 292 -20.00 -1.28 5.83
CA ALA A 292 -18.68 -1.87 6.13
C ALA A 292 -18.61 -2.39 7.58
N THR A 293 -19.14 -1.63 8.55
CA THR A 293 -19.18 -2.03 9.96
C THR A 293 -20.06 -3.26 10.14
N LEU A 294 -21.26 -3.28 9.57
CA LEU A 294 -22.16 -4.42 9.65
C LEU A 294 -21.52 -5.68 9.03
N ALA A 295 -20.86 -5.54 7.88
CA ALA A 295 -20.15 -6.65 7.25
C ALA A 295 -19.03 -7.21 8.15
N ALA A 296 -18.27 -6.31 8.80
CA ALA A 296 -17.19 -6.69 9.71
C ALA A 296 -17.70 -7.38 10.98
N ASP A 297 -18.78 -6.88 11.57
CA ASP A 297 -19.39 -7.48 12.77
C ASP A 297 -19.90 -8.89 12.49
N LEU A 298 -20.52 -9.12 11.32
CA LEU A 298 -20.97 -10.44 10.90
C LEU A 298 -19.80 -11.38 10.60
N ALA A 299 -18.78 -10.90 9.89
CA ALA A 299 -17.57 -11.68 9.59
C ALA A 299 -16.80 -12.05 10.87
N GLY A 300 -16.74 -11.16 11.85
CA GLY A 300 -16.16 -11.43 13.18
C GLY A 300 -16.86 -12.59 13.91
N GLN A 301 -18.11 -12.87 13.56
CA GLN A 301 -18.90 -13.97 14.07
C GLN A 301 -18.91 -15.21 13.14
N GLY A 302 -18.10 -15.21 12.09
CA GLY A 302 -17.99 -16.31 11.12
C GLY A 302 -19.12 -16.35 10.10
N LEU A 303 -19.86 -15.25 9.91
CA LEU A 303 -21.02 -15.19 9.02
C LEU A 303 -20.73 -14.39 7.75
N ALA A 304 -21.20 -14.90 6.62
CA ALA A 304 -21.23 -14.17 5.36
C ALA A 304 -22.25 -13.02 5.41
N ARG A 305 -22.06 -12.02 4.56
CA ARG A 305 -23.04 -10.93 4.39
C ARG A 305 -24.37 -11.52 3.94
N PRO A 306 -25.47 -11.22 4.63
CA PRO A 306 -26.77 -11.77 4.25
C PRO A 306 -27.41 -11.07 3.04
N TRP A 307 -26.86 -9.93 2.58
CA TRP A 307 -27.35 -9.16 1.43
C TRP A 307 -26.49 -9.36 0.19
N ASN A 308 -27.11 -9.16 -0.96
CA ASN A 308 -26.44 -9.11 -2.26
C ASN A 308 -26.07 -7.66 -2.61
N GLU A 309 -24.87 -7.47 -3.13
CA GLU A 309 -24.36 -6.19 -3.60
C GLU A 309 -24.22 -6.22 -5.12
N ALA A 310 -24.73 -5.19 -5.80
CA ALA A 310 -24.59 -5.01 -7.23
C ALA A 310 -24.31 -3.53 -7.54
N GLN A 311 -23.93 -3.22 -8.79
CA GLN A 311 -23.59 -1.85 -9.21
C GLN A 311 -24.67 -0.79 -8.90
N GLN A 312 -25.89 -1.21 -8.60
CA GLN A 312 -27.04 -0.31 -8.35
C GLN A 312 -27.61 -0.41 -6.94
N GLY A 313 -26.88 -0.96 -5.96
CA GLY A 313 -27.29 -0.97 -4.57
C GLY A 313 -27.27 -2.34 -3.88
N TYR A 314 -27.89 -2.39 -2.70
CA TYR A 314 -27.93 -3.53 -1.79
C TYR A 314 -29.32 -4.13 -1.75
N LEU A 315 -29.40 -5.46 -1.62
CA LEU A 315 -30.67 -6.19 -1.52
C LEU A 315 -30.52 -7.35 -0.52
N LEU A 316 -31.35 -7.37 0.51
CA LEU A 316 -31.45 -8.52 1.42
C LEU A 316 -32.53 -9.46 0.92
N PRO A 317 -32.21 -10.72 0.51
CA PRO A 317 -33.22 -11.71 0.11
C PRO A 317 -34.21 -12.00 1.23
N GLY A 318 -35.51 -12.15 0.87
CA GLY A 318 -36.59 -12.34 1.82
C GLY A 318 -36.40 -13.55 2.73
N GLU A 319 -35.88 -14.65 2.20
CA GLU A 319 -35.53 -15.85 2.98
C GLU A 319 -34.49 -15.56 4.10
N ARG A 320 -33.50 -14.68 3.83
CA ARG A 320 -32.50 -14.28 4.80
C ARG A 320 -33.05 -13.23 5.78
N ALA A 321 -33.89 -12.32 5.31
CA ALA A 321 -34.58 -11.35 6.17
C ALA A 321 -35.46 -12.03 7.21
N ALA A 322 -36.16 -13.11 6.85
CA ALA A 322 -37.01 -13.87 7.75
C ALA A 322 -36.24 -14.47 8.94
N LEU A 323 -34.99 -14.90 8.75
CA LEU A 323 -34.15 -15.43 9.83
C LEU A 323 -33.87 -14.38 10.92
N PHE A 324 -33.67 -13.12 10.53
CA PHE A 324 -33.44 -12.04 11.49
C PHE A 324 -34.75 -11.52 12.10
N ALA A 325 -35.87 -11.58 11.37
CA ALA A 325 -37.16 -11.14 11.85
C ALA A 325 -37.72 -12.06 12.94
N GLY A 326 -37.53 -13.39 12.80
CA GLY A 326 -37.99 -14.40 13.79
C GLY A 326 -37.28 -14.33 15.13
N THR A 327 -36.18 -13.57 15.25
CA THR A 327 -35.38 -13.45 16.47
C THR A 327 -35.79 -12.26 17.36
N ARG A 328 -36.76 -11.45 16.93
CA ARG A 328 -37.25 -10.30 17.72
C ARG A 328 -38.34 -10.78 18.66
N GLU A 329 -38.21 -10.49 19.96
CA GLU A 329 -39.31 -10.63 20.89
C GLU A 329 -40.48 -9.72 20.44
N PRO A 330 -41.73 -10.20 20.42
CA PRO A 330 -42.90 -9.39 20.11
C PRO A 330 -43.09 -8.37 21.24
N GLY A 331 -42.60 -7.13 21.05
CA GLY A 331 -42.92 -6.01 21.92
C GLY A 331 -41.75 -5.21 22.53
N ALA A 332 -40.66 -4.99 21.80
CA ALA A 332 -39.65 -4.00 22.18
C ALA A 332 -39.68 -2.80 21.25
#